data_abad889d621f85ab19088e74efde8457
#
_entry.id   abad889d621f85ab19088e74efde8457
#
_cell.length_a   1.000
_cell.length_b   1.000
_cell.length_c   1.000
_cell.angle_alpha   90.00
_cell.angle_beta   90.00
_cell.angle_gamma   90.00
#
_symmetry.space_group_name_H-M   'P 1'
#
loop_
_entity.id
_entity.type
_entity.pdbx_description
1 polymer ?
#
loop_
_entity_poly.entity_id
_entity_poly.type
_entity_poly.pdbx_seq_one_letter_code
_entity_poly.pdbx_strand_id
1 'polypeptide(L)'
;MPTSIELSPEMMRAIIMDHYSSPRNKRQPEGEGFVSTHSASVNCIDNIDVFLKMGDDGKVAEAYWDGVACAISTASTDIVCDLLVGKTEAEALYLLEQFTHMLHGEEYDPEPLDEALAFQNTYRQPNRIHCATIGWDALGELLKEHHHD
;
A
#
# COMPACT_ATOMS: atom_id res chain seq x y z
N MET A 1 21.96 -9.84 5.63
CA MET A 1 20.67 -10.50 5.77
C MET A 1 19.58 -9.53 5.42
N PRO A 2 18.64 -9.97 4.62
CA PRO A 2 17.64 -9.05 4.10
C PRO A 2 16.78 -8.39 5.16
N THR A 3 16.52 -9.06 6.29
CA THR A 3 15.60 -8.54 7.29
C THR A 3 16.30 -7.79 8.41
N SER A 4 17.44 -7.16 8.10
CA SER A 4 18.23 -6.49 9.12
C SER A 4 17.82 -5.04 9.39
N ILE A 5 16.93 -4.45 8.59
CA ILE A 5 16.51 -3.08 8.80
C ILE A 5 15.38 -3.04 9.82
N GLU A 6 15.65 -2.42 10.96
CA GLU A 6 14.64 -2.25 11.99
C GLU A 6 14.46 -0.78 12.32
N LEU A 7 13.21 -0.37 12.42
CA LEU A 7 12.87 0.98 12.82
C LEU A 7 12.51 0.99 14.31
N SER A 8 12.80 2.08 14.99
CA SER A 8 12.36 2.22 16.38
C SER A 8 10.84 2.37 16.42
N PRO A 9 10.21 2.01 17.56
CA PRO A 9 8.77 2.21 17.70
C PRO A 9 8.35 3.66 17.47
N GLU A 10 9.18 4.62 17.89
CA GLU A 10 8.87 6.04 17.69
C GLU A 10 8.88 6.39 16.20
N MET A 11 9.83 5.87 15.43
CA MET A 11 9.91 6.13 14.00
C MET A 11 8.72 5.52 13.27
N MET A 12 8.36 4.29 13.64
CA MET A 12 7.21 3.63 13.02
C MET A 12 5.93 4.43 13.25
N ARG A 13 5.73 4.86 14.50
CA ARG A 13 4.54 5.65 14.84
C ARG A 13 4.54 6.98 14.10
N ALA A 14 5.70 7.64 14.01
CA ALA A 14 5.80 8.92 13.33
C ALA A 14 5.44 8.81 11.85
N ILE A 15 5.91 7.76 11.18
CA ILE A 15 5.61 7.53 9.77
C ILE A 15 4.10 7.32 9.58
N ILE A 16 3.51 6.46 10.42
CA ILE A 16 2.08 6.15 10.32
C ILE A 16 1.25 7.41 10.57
N MET A 17 1.57 8.16 11.62
CA MET A 17 0.80 9.36 11.96
C MET A 17 0.95 10.46 10.94
N ASP A 18 2.12 10.57 10.31
CA ASP A 18 2.36 11.56 9.27
C ASP A 18 1.45 11.29 8.07
N HIS A 19 1.40 10.05 7.60
CA HIS A 19 0.53 9.71 6.47
C HIS A 19 -0.94 9.74 6.83
N TYR A 20 -1.28 9.47 8.08
CA TYR A 20 -2.67 9.55 8.53
C TYR A 20 -3.14 11.00 8.61
N SER A 21 -2.31 11.88 9.19
CA SER A 21 -2.69 13.28 9.39
C SER A 21 -2.62 14.11 8.12
N SER A 22 -1.69 13.76 7.23
CA SER A 22 -1.45 14.52 6.00
C SER A 22 -1.25 13.57 4.84
N PRO A 23 -2.29 12.84 4.42
CA PRO A 23 -2.15 11.91 3.29
C PRO A 23 -1.74 12.67 2.03
N ARG A 24 -0.81 12.11 1.28
CA ARG A 24 -0.29 12.74 0.07
C ARG A 24 -1.02 12.32 -1.18
N ASN A 25 -1.70 11.18 -1.13
CA ASN A 25 -2.29 10.56 -2.30
C ASN A 25 -3.80 10.37 -2.18
N LYS A 26 -4.41 11.05 -1.24
CA LYS A 26 -5.86 10.95 -1.03
C LYS A 26 -6.58 11.94 -1.94
N ARG A 27 -7.13 11.44 -3.03
CA ARG A 27 -7.90 12.27 -3.96
C ARG A 27 -8.58 11.39 -4.99
N GLN A 28 -9.65 11.90 -5.58
CA GLN A 28 -10.24 11.28 -6.75
C GLN A 28 -9.60 11.91 -7.97
N PRO A 29 -8.87 11.13 -8.77
CA PRO A 29 -8.18 11.69 -9.90
C PRO A 29 -9.15 12.04 -11.02
N GLU A 30 -8.76 13.02 -11.82
CA GLU A 30 -9.50 13.39 -13.01
C GLU A 30 -8.71 12.96 -14.24
N GLY A 31 -9.41 12.72 -15.34
CA GLY A 31 -8.78 12.36 -16.59
C GLY A 31 -8.98 10.90 -16.95
N GLU A 32 -8.41 10.52 -18.08
CA GLU A 32 -8.58 9.19 -18.64
C GLU A 32 -7.39 8.28 -18.27
N GLY A 33 -7.61 6.98 -18.44
CA GLY A 33 -6.56 6.01 -18.28
C GLY A 33 -6.45 5.42 -16.88
N PHE A 34 -7.32 5.82 -15.95
CA PHE A 34 -7.34 5.24 -14.63
C PHE A 34 -8.20 4.00 -14.57
N VAL A 35 -7.70 2.98 -13.87
CA VAL A 35 -8.53 1.86 -13.45
C VAL A 35 -8.74 2.01 -11.95
N SER A 36 -9.86 1.50 -11.47
CA SER A 36 -10.18 1.67 -10.05
C SER A 36 -10.95 0.47 -9.52
N THR A 37 -10.90 0.32 -8.20
CA THR A 37 -11.72 -0.67 -7.52
C THR A 37 -12.05 -0.15 -6.13
N HIS A 38 -13.11 -0.71 -5.56
CA HIS A 38 -13.58 -0.37 -4.23
C HIS A 38 -13.32 -1.53 -3.28
N SER A 39 -12.91 -1.22 -2.08
CA SER A 39 -12.68 -2.23 -1.06
C SER A 39 -13.27 -1.76 0.27
N ALA A 40 -13.91 -2.66 0.97
CA ALA A 40 -14.51 -2.36 2.27
C ALA A 40 -14.24 -3.50 3.23
N SER A 41 -14.10 -3.14 4.50
CA SER A 41 -13.89 -4.11 5.56
C SER A 41 -15.22 -4.43 6.23
N VAL A 42 -15.43 -5.71 6.55
CA VAL A 42 -16.63 -6.14 7.25
C VAL A 42 -16.62 -5.71 8.71
N ASN A 43 -15.45 -5.70 9.33
CA ASN A 43 -15.31 -5.47 10.77
C ASN A 43 -14.70 -4.12 11.14
N CYS A 44 -14.45 -3.25 10.16
CA CYS A 44 -13.83 -1.95 10.39
C CYS A 44 -14.59 -0.89 9.61
N ILE A 45 -14.21 0.37 9.83
CA ILE A 45 -14.80 1.48 9.10
C ILE A 45 -14.23 1.63 7.69
N ASP A 46 -13.27 0.78 7.32
CA ASP A 46 -12.55 0.92 6.07
C ASP A 46 -13.47 0.77 4.85
N ASN A 47 -13.48 1.80 4.03
CA ASN A 47 -14.33 1.88 2.85
C ASN A 47 -13.61 2.79 1.88
N ILE A 48 -12.79 2.20 1.01
CA ILE A 48 -11.85 2.95 0.19
C ILE A 48 -11.97 2.61 -1.28
N ASP A 49 -11.68 3.61 -2.11
CA ASP A 49 -11.51 3.45 -3.55
C ASP A 49 -10.03 3.66 -3.86
N VAL A 50 -9.46 2.83 -4.70
CA VAL A 50 -8.09 3.02 -5.18
C VAL A 50 -8.10 3.21 -6.68
N PHE A 51 -7.14 4.00 -7.16
CA PHE A 51 -7.06 4.42 -8.57
C PHE A 51 -5.64 4.23 -9.05
N LEU A 52 -5.48 3.62 -10.22
CA LEU A 52 -4.16 3.32 -10.78
C LEU A 52 -4.12 3.70 -12.24
N LYS A 53 -3.03 4.32 -12.66
CA LYS A 53 -2.80 4.65 -14.06
C LYS A 53 -1.43 4.15 -14.47
N MET A 54 -1.40 3.34 -15.53
CA MET A 54 -0.13 2.86 -16.09
C MET A 54 0.30 3.80 -17.20
N GLY A 55 1.59 4.07 -17.26
CA GLY A 55 2.16 4.90 -18.33
C GLY A 55 2.45 4.08 -19.57
N ASP A 56 2.76 4.79 -20.65
CA ASP A 56 3.10 4.15 -21.92
C ASP A 56 4.40 3.35 -21.83
N ASP A 57 5.23 3.64 -20.86
CA ASP A 57 6.50 2.95 -20.64
C ASP A 57 6.34 1.66 -19.83
N GLY A 58 5.11 1.28 -19.51
CA GLY A 58 4.85 0.07 -18.71
C GLY A 58 5.08 0.23 -17.23
N LYS A 59 5.24 1.44 -16.76
CA LYS A 59 5.42 1.74 -15.34
C LYS A 59 4.20 2.45 -14.79
N VAL A 60 3.98 2.32 -13.49
CA VAL A 60 2.90 3.03 -12.82
C VAL A 60 3.16 4.54 -12.91
N ALA A 61 2.25 5.25 -13.54
CA ALA A 61 2.37 6.70 -13.68
C ALA A 61 1.77 7.42 -12.47
N GLU A 62 0.62 6.97 -11.99
CA GLU A 62 -0.07 7.61 -10.87
C GLU A 62 -0.83 6.56 -10.07
N ALA A 63 -0.92 6.78 -8.76
CA ALA A 63 -1.70 5.94 -7.87
C ALA A 63 -2.30 6.83 -6.78
N TYR A 64 -3.60 6.69 -6.55
CA TYR A 64 -4.34 7.49 -5.58
C TYR A 64 -5.35 6.64 -4.85
N TRP A 65 -5.89 7.18 -3.77
CA TRP A 65 -6.96 6.54 -3.01
C TRP A 65 -7.88 7.61 -2.44
N ASP A 66 -9.10 7.22 -2.10
CA ASP A 66 -10.04 8.11 -1.42
C ASP A 66 -10.97 7.26 -0.57
N GLY A 67 -11.65 7.89 0.38
CA GLY A 67 -12.62 7.21 1.21
C GLY A 67 -12.36 7.42 2.70
N VAL A 68 -12.93 6.53 3.48
CA VAL A 68 -12.84 6.56 4.96
C VAL A 68 -12.13 5.30 5.41
N ALA A 69 -11.15 5.45 6.29
CA ALA A 69 -10.39 4.31 6.77
C ALA A 69 -9.81 4.61 8.14
N CYS A 70 -9.50 3.56 8.89
CA CYS A 70 -8.82 3.71 10.18
C CYS A 70 -7.39 4.23 9.94
N ALA A 71 -6.71 4.62 11.03
CA ALA A 71 -5.36 5.18 10.93
C ALA A 71 -4.39 4.23 10.23
N ILE A 72 -4.47 2.94 10.52
CA ILE A 72 -3.57 1.95 9.93
C ILE A 72 -3.84 1.80 8.43
N SER A 73 -5.09 1.64 8.04
CA SER A 73 -5.46 1.51 6.62
C SER A 73 -5.12 2.77 5.84
N THR A 74 -5.40 3.94 6.41
CA THR A 74 -5.09 5.22 5.78
C THR A 74 -3.61 5.35 5.51
N ALA A 75 -2.79 5.15 6.53
CA ALA A 75 -1.34 5.29 6.38
C ALA A 75 -0.77 4.26 5.42
N SER A 76 -1.19 3.01 5.54
CA SER A 76 -0.70 1.93 4.70
C SER A 76 -1.05 2.15 3.23
N THR A 77 -2.29 2.53 2.95
CA THR A 77 -2.75 2.77 1.59
C THR A 77 -2.02 3.97 0.97
N ASP A 78 -1.87 5.03 1.75
CA ASP A 78 -1.18 6.23 1.26
C ASP A 78 0.28 5.92 0.94
N ILE A 79 0.94 5.14 1.78
CA ILE A 79 2.34 4.77 1.57
C ILE A 79 2.50 3.93 0.29
N VAL A 80 1.62 2.96 0.06
CA VAL A 80 1.75 2.10 -1.12
C VAL A 80 1.54 2.90 -2.41
N CYS A 81 0.67 3.91 -2.38
CA CYS A 81 0.50 4.78 -3.54
C CYS A 81 1.81 5.47 -3.91
N ASP A 82 2.55 5.96 -2.90
CA ASP A 82 3.86 6.56 -3.14
C ASP A 82 4.85 5.54 -3.72
N LEU A 83 4.86 4.35 -3.17
CA LEU A 83 5.86 3.36 -3.54
C LEU A 83 5.66 2.78 -4.93
N LEU A 84 4.41 2.74 -5.42
CA LEU A 84 4.11 2.15 -6.72
C LEU A 84 4.54 3.02 -7.89
N VAL A 85 4.51 4.34 -7.74
CA VAL A 85 4.82 5.25 -8.86
C VAL A 85 6.26 5.01 -9.35
N GLY A 86 6.40 4.84 -10.65
CA GLY A 86 7.68 4.62 -11.28
C GLY A 86 8.10 3.15 -11.37
N LYS A 87 7.31 2.24 -10.85
CA LYS A 87 7.63 0.81 -10.88
C LYS A 87 6.94 0.10 -12.03
N THR A 88 7.63 -0.89 -12.59
CA THR A 88 7.00 -1.78 -13.56
C THR A 88 6.02 -2.68 -12.82
N GLU A 89 5.16 -3.36 -13.59
CA GLU A 89 4.23 -4.31 -12.99
C GLU A 89 4.97 -5.36 -12.16
N ALA A 90 6.06 -5.91 -12.70
CA ALA A 90 6.83 -6.93 -11.99
C ALA A 90 7.41 -6.39 -10.68
N GLU A 91 7.96 -5.18 -10.71
CA GLU A 91 8.51 -4.56 -9.51
C GLU A 91 7.41 -4.26 -8.48
N ALA A 92 6.26 -3.81 -8.97
CA ALA A 92 5.12 -3.52 -8.10
C ALA A 92 4.61 -4.78 -7.42
N LEU A 93 4.47 -5.88 -8.16
CA LEU A 93 4.01 -7.14 -7.60
C LEU A 93 5.02 -7.71 -6.61
N TYR A 94 6.31 -7.54 -6.87
CA TYR A 94 7.35 -7.95 -5.94
C TYR A 94 7.24 -7.18 -4.62
N LEU A 95 7.04 -5.86 -4.72
CA LEU A 95 6.83 -5.01 -3.54
C LEU A 95 5.65 -5.50 -2.70
N LEU A 96 4.52 -5.78 -3.36
CA LEU A 96 3.33 -6.25 -2.67
C LEU A 96 3.59 -7.60 -1.99
N GLU A 97 4.34 -8.48 -2.64
CA GLU A 97 4.70 -9.77 -2.08
C GLU A 97 5.55 -9.63 -0.83
N GLN A 98 6.56 -8.75 -0.87
CA GLN A 98 7.44 -8.55 0.28
C GLN A 98 6.69 -7.96 1.46
N PHE A 99 5.77 -7.04 1.21
CA PHE A 99 4.94 -6.49 2.26
C PHE A 99 4.08 -7.58 2.91
N THR A 100 3.50 -8.45 2.09
CA THR A 100 2.69 -9.56 2.59
C THR A 100 3.52 -10.49 3.48
N HIS A 101 4.74 -10.84 3.04
CA HIS A 101 5.64 -11.68 3.84
C HIS A 101 5.94 -11.02 5.18
N MET A 102 6.22 -9.72 5.18
CA MET A 102 6.51 -8.99 6.40
C MET A 102 5.34 -9.05 7.38
N LEU A 103 4.13 -8.88 6.88
CA LEU A 103 2.94 -8.87 7.72
C LEU A 103 2.61 -10.25 8.29
N HIS A 104 3.12 -11.31 7.69
CA HIS A 104 2.92 -12.68 8.18
C HIS A 104 4.09 -13.20 8.99
N GLY A 105 5.06 -12.34 9.29
CA GLY A 105 6.22 -12.74 10.10
C GLY A 105 7.20 -13.62 9.37
N GLU A 106 7.16 -13.63 8.04
CA GLU A 106 8.06 -14.40 7.19
C GLU A 106 9.26 -13.56 6.76
N GLU A 107 10.26 -14.20 6.19
CA GLU A 107 11.40 -13.46 5.65
C GLU A 107 10.94 -12.59 4.48
N TYR A 108 11.51 -11.40 4.40
CA TYR A 108 11.15 -10.46 3.34
C TYR A 108 12.35 -9.59 3.00
N ASP A 109 12.29 -8.99 1.82
CA ASP A 109 13.28 -8.03 1.37
C ASP A 109 12.84 -6.63 1.83
N PRO A 110 13.58 -6.00 2.75
CA PRO A 110 13.16 -4.68 3.25
C PRO A 110 13.44 -3.54 2.28
N GLU A 111 14.33 -3.74 1.32
CA GLU A 111 14.80 -2.65 0.47
C GLU A 111 13.70 -1.91 -0.28
N PRO A 112 12.78 -2.59 -0.98
CA PRO A 112 11.74 -1.88 -1.70
C PRO A 112 10.63 -1.33 -0.81
N LEU A 113 10.58 -1.72 0.46
CA LEU A 113 9.46 -1.36 1.35
C LEU A 113 9.54 0.07 1.89
N ASP A 114 10.75 0.62 2.04
CA ASP A 114 10.94 2.01 2.48
C ASP A 114 10.03 2.36 3.67
N GLU A 115 9.15 3.34 3.55
CA GLU A 115 8.27 3.74 4.66
C GLU A 115 7.30 2.64 5.09
N ALA A 116 7.02 1.67 4.22
CA ALA A 116 6.16 0.56 4.59
C ALA A 116 6.76 -0.30 5.72
N LEU A 117 8.05 -0.13 5.98
CA LEU A 117 8.69 -0.78 7.13
C LEU A 117 8.09 -0.35 8.46
N ALA A 118 7.33 0.75 8.47
CA ALA A 118 6.61 1.18 9.68
C ALA A 118 5.62 0.11 10.16
N PHE A 119 5.28 -0.85 9.30
CA PHE A 119 4.36 -1.94 9.65
C PHE A 119 5.09 -3.25 9.98
N GLN A 120 6.40 -3.20 10.19
CA GLN A 120 7.20 -4.42 10.38
C GLN A 120 6.83 -5.22 11.64
N ASN A 121 6.16 -4.62 12.61
CA ASN A 121 5.69 -5.32 13.80
C ASN A 121 4.21 -5.67 13.75
N THR A 122 3.54 -5.39 12.65
CA THR A 122 2.10 -5.63 12.51
C THR A 122 1.77 -7.13 12.57
N TYR A 123 2.72 -7.99 12.20
CA TYR A 123 2.51 -9.43 12.27
C TYR A 123 2.15 -9.91 13.68
N ARG A 124 2.49 -9.12 14.71
CA ARG A 124 2.18 -9.43 16.11
C ARG A 124 0.76 -9.01 16.50
N GLN A 125 0.06 -8.36 15.59
CA GLN A 125 -1.27 -7.81 15.85
C GLN A 125 -2.24 -8.28 14.77
N PRO A 126 -2.73 -9.52 14.88
CA PRO A 126 -3.56 -10.10 13.80
C PRO A 126 -4.72 -9.21 13.37
N ASN A 127 -5.31 -8.47 14.29
CA ASN A 127 -6.44 -7.60 13.97
C ASN A 127 -6.05 -6.42 13.08
N ARG A 128 -4.75 -6.12 13.00
CA ARG A 128 -4.26 -4.99 12.22
C ARG A 128 -3.76 -5.40 10.85
N ILE A 129 -3.49 -6.69 10.64
CA ILE A 129 -2.98 -7.19 9.36
C ILE A 129 -3.95 -6.84 8.24
N HIS A 130 -5.23 -7.11 8.43
CA HIS A 130 -6.24 -6.82 7.43
C HIS A 130 -6.30 -5.31 7.10
N CYS A 131 -6.24 -4.47 8.12
CA CYS A 131 -6.23 -3.02 7.94
C CYS A 131 -5.01 -2.57 7.12
N ALA A 132 -3.85 -3.18 7.37
CA ALA A 132 -2.63 -2.83 6.68
C ALA A 132 -2.63 -3.29 5.21
N THR A 133 -3.36 -4.35 4.88
CA THR A 133 -3.31 -4.93 3.52
C THR A 133 -4.43 -4.48 2.59
N ILE A 134 -5.49 -3.88 3.10
CA ILE A 134 -6.68 -3.62 2.29
C ILE A 134 -6.38 -2.80 1.03
N GLY A 135 -5.62 -1.72 1.14
CA GLY A 135 -5.23 -0.92 -0.02
C GLY A 135 -4.25 -1.62 -0.93
N TRP A 136 -3.30 -2.34 -0.33
CA TRP A 136 -2.30 -3.09 -1.09
C TRP A 136 -2.96 -4.19 -1.94
N ASP A 137 -3.91 -4.92 -1.35
CA ASP A 137 -4.62 -5.98 -2.08
C ASP A 137 -5.45 -5.39 -3.22
N ALA A 138 -6.12 -4.27 -2.98
CA ALA A 138 -6.92 -3.62 -4.01
C ALA A 138 -6.06 -3.16 -5.19
N LEU A 139 -4.91 -2.53 -4.91
CA LEU A 139 -4.00 -2.10 -5.97
C LEU A 139 -3.40 -3.29 -6.69
N GLY A 140 -3.13 -4.38 -5.96
CA GLY A 140 -2.66 -5.62 -6.59
C GLY A 140 -3.65 -6.19 -7.59
N GLU A 141 -4.94 -6.12 -7.27
CA GLU A 141 -5.97 -6.56 -8.20
C GLU A 141 -5.96 -5.71 -9.47
N LEU A 142 -5.82 -4.40 -9.33
CA LEU A 142 -5.78 -3.51 -10.49
C LEU A 142 -4.56 -3.79 -11.37
N LEU A 143 -3.42 -4.07 -10.76
CA LEU A 143 -2.21 -4.41 -11.52
C LEU A 143 -2.42 -5.68 -12.33
N LYS A 144 -3.05 -6.69 -11.75
CA LYS A 144 -3.30 -7.96 -12.43
C LYS A 144 -4.34 -7.82 -13.54
N GLU A 145 -5.37 -7.02 -13.32
CA GLU A 145 -6.37 -6.75 -14.33
C GLU A 145 -5.75 -6.04 -15.53
N HIS A 146 -4.89 -5.08 -15.29
CA HIS A 146 -4.20 -4.37 -16.36
C HIS A 146 -3.37 -5.33 -17.21
N HIS A 147 -2.75 -6.32 -16.57
CA HIS A 147 -1.92 -7.30 -17.26
C HIS A 147 -2.74 -8.13 -18.25
N HIS A 148 -4.00 -8.41 -17.95
CA HIS A 148 -4.86 -9.24 -18.78
C HIS A 148 -5.56 -8.45 -19.89
N ASP A 149 -5.45 -7.17 -19.86
CA ASP A 149 -6.01 -6.31 -20.89
C ASP A 149 -5.00 -6.10 -22.02
#